data_1f63ddcd3d6540f88222ffe24b560696
#
_entry.id   1f63ddcd3d6540f88222ffe24b560696
#
_cell.length_a   1.000
_cell.length_b   1.000
_cell.length_c   1.000
_cell.angle_alpha   90.00
_cell.angle_beta   90.00
_cell.angle_gamma   90.00
#
_symmetry.space_group_name_H-M   'P 1'
#
loop_
_entity.id
_entity.type
_entity.pdbx_description
1 polymer ?
#
loop_
_entity_poly.entity_id
_entity_poly.type
_entity_poly.pdbx_seq_one_letter_code
_entity_poly.pdbx_strand_id
1 'polypeptide(L)'
;NMYEYLQSNHYDWDSIVKIIDRAGLREMFEKEDFTFLGPTNITIRKWFVWDKVGGVGNTDKEYVVHGYKSIQRVPVEICRKIVLSHVIEGIVSRDDIARVTYNEEGKIDGGGDVLTTRWGNRVWLWTIQEPYMHIPEMGPVIVNMASVDNDGQKIKEIGMATIGVRPTNGMVHSLPYSYNLGEMYRDKYWAIVNH
;
A
#
# COMPACT_ATOMS: atom_id res chain seq x y z
N ASN A 1 -13.70 8.00 13.54
CA ASN A 1 -12.33 7.46 13.57
C ASN A 1 -11.99 6.72 12.26
N MET A 2 -10.76 6.22 12.13
CA MET A 2 -10.31 5.54 10.90
C MET A 2 -11.12 4.28 10.61
N TYR A 3 -11.41 3.48 11.61
CA TYR A 3 -12.22 2.27 11.43
C TYR A 3 -13.63 2.60 10.92
N GLU A 4 -14.31 3.59 11.50
CA GLU A 4 -15.62 4.06 11.03
C GLU A 4 -15.57 4.60 9.59
N TYR A 5 -14.50 5.35 9.26
CA TYR A 5 -14.31 5.83 7.90
C TYR A 5 -14.22 4.66 6.90
N LEU A 6 -13.43 3.63 7.20
CA LEU A 6 -13.33 2.46 6.34
C LEU A 6 -14.67 1.71 6.24
N GLN A 7 -15.40 1.58 7.35
CA GLN A 7 -16.73 0.97 7.35
C GLN A 7 -17.77 1.76 6.56
N SER A 8 -17.66 3.08 6.48
CA SER A 8 -18.65 3.93 5.79
C SER A 8 -18.64 3.77 4.27
N ASN A 9 -17.56 3.26 3.68
CA ASN A 9 -17.43 3.03 2.25
C ASN A 9 -17.25 1.54 1.94
N HIS A 10 -18.36 0.81 1.91
CA HIS A 10 -18.38 -0.62 1.61
C HIS A 10 -17.85 -0.96 0.21
N TYR A 11 -17.95 -0.04 -0.73
CA TYR A 11 -17.50 -0.25 -2.10
C TYR A 11 -15.98 -0.49 -2.18
N ASP A 12 -15.21 0.27 -1.43
CA ASP A 12 -13.75 0.17 -1.47
C ASP A 12 -13.14 -0.64 -0.33
N TRP A 13 -13.77 -0.68 0.86
CA TRP A 13 -13.10 -1.10 2.10
C TRP A 13 -13.71 -2.32 2.82
N ASP A 14 -14.85 -2.87 2.37
CA ASP A 14 -15.52 -3.98 3.07
C ASP A 14 -14.61 -5.18 3.32
N SER A 15 -13.78 -5.54 2.36
CA SER A 15 -12.87 -6.67 2.49
C SER A 15 -11.72 -6.40 3.46
N ILE A 16 -11.12 -5.21 3.42
CA ILE A 16 -10.03 -4.89 4.34
C ILE A 16 -10.52 -4.71 5.77
N VAL A 17 -11.72 -4.18 5.97
CA VAL A 17 -12.38 -4.12 7.30
C VAL A 17 -12.52 -5.51 7.90
N LYS A 18 -13.02 -6.49 7.12
CA LYS A 18 -13.10 -7.89 7.55
C LYS A 18 -11.75 -8.50 7.89
N ILE A 19 -10.69 -8.12 7.17
CA ILE A 19 -9.31 -8.56 7.45
C ILE A 19 -8.80 -7.91 8.73
N ILE A 20 -9.07 -6.62 8.96
CA ILE A 20 -8.73 -5.91 10.20
C ILE A 20 -9.39 -6.58 11.41
N ASP A 21 -10.68 -6.90 11.32
CA ASP A 21 -11.43 -7.61 12.37
C ASP A 21 -10.85 -9.01 12.63
N ARG A 22 -10.58 -9.76 11.55
CA ARG A 22 -9.98 -11.09 11.64
C ARG A 22 -8.58 -11.05 12.25
N ALA A 23 -7.81 -10.02 11.98
CA ALA A 23 -6.49 -9.78 12.54
C ALA A 23 -6.51 -9.39 14.03
N GLY A 24 -7.67 -9.02 14.57
CA GLY A 24 -7.81 -8.49 15.94
C GLY A 24 -7.21 -7.10 16.09
N LEU A 25 -7.25 -6.28 15.02
CA LEU A 25 -6.62 -4.95 14.99
C LEU A 25 -7.64 -3.80 15.01
N ARG A 26 -8.91 -4.10 15.23
CA ARG A 26 -9.98 -3.09 15.24
C ARG A 26 -9.68 -1.95 16.21
N GLU A 27 -9.32 -2.26 17.45
CA GLU A 27 -9.04 -1.27 18.49
C GLU A 27 -7.90 -0.32 18.09
N MET A 28 -6.87 -0.84 17.40
CA MET A 28 -5.79 -0.04 16.85
C MET A 28 -6.34 1.00 15.85
N PHE A 29 -7.21 0.59 14.93
CA PHE A 29 -7.83 1.47 13.94
C PHE A 29 -8.84 2.46 14.53
N GLU A 30 -9.40 2.18 15.70
CA GLU A 30 -10.32 3.07 16.40
C GLU A 30 -9.59 4.15 17.23
N LYS A 31 -8.38 3.86 17.75
CA LYS A 31 -7.77 4.66 18.81
C LYS A 31 -6.38 5.20 18.52
N GLU A 32 -5.60 4.56 17.65
CA GLU A 32 -4.22 4.95 17.43
C GLU A 32 -4.05 5.85 16.22
N ASP A 33 -3.07 6.75 16.29
CA ASP A 33 -2.68 7.62 15.18
C ASP A 33 -1.61 6.95 14.31
N PHE A 34 -1.92 6.76 13.03
CA PHE A 34 -0.99 6.21 12.04
C PHE A 34 -1.45 6.56 10.62
N THR A 35 -0.58 6.28 9.65
CA THR A 35 -0.92 6.38 8.23
C THR A 35 -1.20 4.99 7.66
N PHE A 36 -2.34 4.86 7.00
CA PHE A 36 -2.78 3.61 6.36
C PHE A 36 -2.73 3.72 4.84
N LEU A 37 -1.94 2.87 4.21
CA LEU A 37 -1.88 2.69 2.77
C LEU A 37 -2.95 1.66 2.37
N GLY A 38 -4.19 2.10 2.17
CA GLY A 38 -5.35 1.24 2.09
C GLY A 38 -5.47 0.42 0.80
N PRO A 39 -5.32 -0.92 0.84
CA PRO A 39 -5.65 -1.79 -0.29
C PRO A 39 -7.16 -1.94 -0.42
N THR A 40 -7.67 -1.80 -1.65
CA THR A 40 -9.10 -1.83 -1.92
C THR A 40 -9.70 -3.24 -1.97
N ASN A 41 -11.02 -3.34 -2.02
CA ASN A 41 -11.75 -4.60 -2.22
C ASN A 41 -11.27 -5.36 -3.46
N ILE A 42 -10.94 -4.64 -4.55
CA ILE A 42 -10.45 -5.26 -5.79
C ILE A 42 -9.09 -5.90 -5.56
N THR A 43 -8.19 -5.24 -4.81
CA THR A 43 -6.89 -5.79 -4.42
C THR A 43 -7.04 -7.07 -3.63
N ILE A 44 -7.90 -7.06 -2.59
CA ILE A 44 -8.14 -8.24 -1.75
C ILE A 44 -8.79 -9.37 -2.56
N ARG A 45 -9.75 -9.05 -3.44
CA ARG A 45 -10.38 -10.03 -4.32
C ARG A 45 -9.37 -10.70 -5.28
N LYS A 46 -8.47 -9.91 -5.86
CA LYS A 46 -7.39 -10.45 -6.71
C LYS A 46 -6.52 -11.42 -5.95
N TRP A 47 -6.15 -11.10 -4.72
CA TRP A 47 -5.36 -11.97 -3.86
C TRP A 47 -6.05 -13.31 -3.58
N PHE A 48 -7.39 -13.36 -3.42
CA PHE A 48 -8.13 -14.61 -3.25
C PHE A 48 -8.17 -15.48 -4.50
N VAL A 49 -8.23 -14.86 -5.67
CA VAL A 49 -8.34 -15.57 -6.94
C VAL A 49 -6.98 -15.97 -7.47
N TRP A 50 -6.03 -15.05 -7.35
CA TRP A 50 -4.69 -15.19 -7.91
C TRP A 50 -3.83 -14.02 -7.41
N ASP A 51 -2.66 -14.33 -6.91
CA ASP A 51 -1.69 -13.29 -6.60
C ASP A 51 -0.57 -13.33 -7.64
N LYS A 52 -0.11 -12.15 -8.05
CA LYS A 52 1.00 -12.02 -8.98
C LYS A 52 2.29 -11.98 -8.19
N VAL A 53 3.03 -13.06 -8.25
CA VAL A 53 4.35 -13.14 -7.63
C VAL A 53 5.40 -12.69 -8.63
N GLY A 54 6.21 -11.74 -8.25
CA GLY A 54 7.33 -11.26 -9.05
C GLY A 54 7.19 -9.81 -9.48
N GLY A 55 8.26 -9.07 -9.27
CA GLY A 55 8.40 -7.67 -9.64
C GLY A 55 8.47 -7.46 -11.15
N VAL A 56 8.56 -6.20 -11.52
CA VAL A 56 8.72 -5.73 -12.89
C VAL A 56 9.88 -6.46 -13.59
N GLY A 57 9.59 -7.06 -14.74
CA GLY A 57 10.60 -7.69 -15.60
C GLY A 57 10.53 -9.21 -15.69
N ASN A 58 9.72 -9.87 -14.87
CA ASN A 58 9.51 -11.30 -15.05
C ASN A 58 8.35 -11.53 -16.01
N THR A 59 8.64 -12.10 -17.18
CA THR A 59 7.62 -12.48 -18.17
C THR A 59 6.85 -13.74 -17.77
N ASP A 60 7.36 -14.47 -16.78
CA ASP A 60 6.69 -15.65 -16.24
C ASP A 60 5.67 -15.22 -15.20
N LYS A 61 4.43 -15.20 -15.63
CA LYS A 61 3.26 -14.91 -14.80
C LYS A 61 2.99 -16.12 -13.91
N GLU A 62 3.69 -16.20 -12.80
CA GLU A 62 3.39 -17.20 -11.79
C GLU A 62 2.22 -16.68 -10.93
N TYR A 63 1.06 -17.29 -11.08
CA TYR A 63 -0.11 -17.00 -10.27
C TYR A 63 -0.17 -18.02 -9.13
N VAL A 64 -0.24 -17.52 -7.92
CA VAL A 64 -0.40 -18.36 -6.74
C VAL A 64 -1.86 -18.34 -6.29
N VAL A 65 -2.47 -19.49 -6.24
CA VAL A 65 -3.81 -19.68 -5.68
C VAL A 65 -3.66 -20.01 -4.20
N HIS A 66 -4.06 -19.08 -3.32
CA HIS A 66 -3.91 -19.25 -1.88
C HIS A 66 -4.81 -20.31 -1.25
N GLY A 67 -5.75 -20.86 -1.98
CA GLY A 67 -6.63 -21.92 -1.50
C GLY A 67 -7.68 -21.51 -0.45
N TYR A 68 -7.66 -20.29 0.03
CA TYR A 68 -8.66 -19.81 0.98
C TYR A 68 -9.96 -19.44 0.27
N LYS A 69 -11.07 -20.02 0.75
CA LYS A 69 -12.40 -19.77 0.16
C LYS A 69 -13.12 -18.55 0.74
N SER A 70 -12.61 -17.96 1.81
CA SER A 70 -13.18 -16.77 2.45
C SER A 70 -12.18 -16.14 3.42
N ILE A 71 -12.36 -14.86 3.75
CA ILE A 71 -11.54 -14.14 4.72
C ILE A 71 -11.51 -14.84 6.08
N GLN A 72 -12.64 -15.44 6.50
CA GLN A 72 -12.75 -16.16 7.79
C GLN A 72 -11.84 -17.40 7.86
N ARG A 73 -11.41 -17.92 6.73
CA ARG A 73 -10.48 -19.08 6.67
C ARG A 73 -9.01 -18.67 6.57
N VAL A 74 -8.73 -17.40 6.35
CA VAL A 74 -7.35 -16.90 6.32
C VAL A 74 -6.78 -16.96 7.74
N PRO A 75 -5.58 -17.51 7.95
CA PRO A 75 -4.91 -17.46 9.23
C PRO A 75 -4.77 -16.04 9.78
N VAL A 76 -4.94 -15.89 11.10
CA VAL A 76 -4.88 -14.58 11.78
C VAL A 76 -3.56 -13.87 11.48
N GLU A 77 -2.44 -14.61 11.51
CA GLU A 77 -1.12 -14.05 11.24
C GLU A 77 -0.97 -13.49 9.82
N ILE A 78 -1.61 -14.14 8.84
CA ILE A 78 -1.63 -13.61 7.47
C ILE A 78 -2.47 -12.33 7.40
N CYS A 79 -3.62 -12.30 8.07
CA CYS A 79 -4.43 -11.09 8.17
C CYS A 79 -3.65 -9.95 8.84
N ARG A 80 -2.92 -10.25 9.94
CA ARG A 80 -2.05 -9.26 10.60
C ARG A 80 -0.95 -8.76 9.68
N LYS A 81 -0.29 -9.66 8.96
CA LYS A 81 0.73 -9.31 7.98
C LYS A 81 0.16 -8.39 6.91
N ILE A 82 -0.99 -8.72 6.32
CA ILE A 82 -1.65 -7.88 5.31
C ILE A 82 -1.87 -6.47 5.87
N VAL A 83 -2.47 -6.35 7.05
CA VAL A 83 -2.81 -5.03 7.61
C VAL A 83 -1.55 -4.26 7.98
N LEU A 84 -0.68 -4.83 8.81
CA LEU A 84 0.47 -4.13 9.39
C LEU A 84 1.54 -3.75 8.36
N SER A 85 1.59 -4.45 7.24
CA SER A 85 2.46 -4.08 6.12
C SER A 85 2.03 -2.81 5.38
N HIS A 86 0.81 -2.37 5.62
CA HIS A 86 0.25 -1.16 5.04
C HIS A 86 0.07 -0.04 6.08
N VAL A 87 0.58 -0.24 7.29
CA VAL A 87 0.53 0.76 8.38
C VAL A 87 1.92 1.37 8.58
N ILE A 88 2.00 2.67 8.44
CA ILE A 88 3.19 3.49 8.69
C ILE A 88 2.97 4.24 10.00
N GLU A 89 3.97 4.30 10.85
CA GLU A 89 3.91 5.01 12.12
C GLU A 89 3.74 6.52 11.92
N GLY A 90 2.87 7.12 12.72
CA GLY A 90 2.60 8.56 12.66
C GLY A 90 1.72 8.97 11.49
N ILE A 91 1.45 10.27 11.43
CA ILE A 91 0.61 10.90 10.39
C ILE A 91 1.52 11.46 9.31
N VAL A 92 1.50 10.86 8.14
CA VAL A 92 2.26 11.28 6.96
C VAL A 92 1.29 11.85 5.94
N SER A 93 1.21 13.17 5.86
CA SER A 93 0.40 13.86 4.85
C SER A 93 1.13 13.98 3.52
N ARG A 94 0.42 14.35 2.46
CA ARG A 94 1.03 14.63 1.15
C ARG A 94 2.16 15.66 1.25
N ASP A 95 1.97 16.67 2.08
CA ASP A 95 2.88 17.83 2.18
C ASP A 95 4.14 17.48 3.03
N ASP A 96 4.09 16.39 3.79
CA ASP A 96 5.23 15.85 4.55
C ASP A 96 6.14 14.97 3.68
N ILE A 97 5.65 14.48 2.52
CA ILE A 97 6.39 13.56 1.66
C ILE A 97 7.31 14.36 0.73
N ALA A 98 8.62 14.06 0.81
CA ALA A 98 9.61 14.74 0.00
C ALA A 98 9.40 14.54 -1.51
N ARG A 99 9.67 15.60 -2.28
CA ARG A 99 9.66 15.54 -3.73
C ARG A 99 10.90 14.80 -4.23
N VAL A 100 10.77 14.08 -5.34
CA VAL A 100 11.94 13.51 -6.04
C VAL A 100 12.76 14.59 -6.73
N THR A 101 14.03 14.30 -6.90
CA THR A 101 14.96 15.04 -7.75
C THR A 101 15.26 14.23 -9.02
N TYR A 102 15.64 14.95 -10.07
CA TYR A 102 15.95 14.37 -11.38
C TYR A 102 17.35 14.74 -11.80
N ASN A 103 18.07 13.81 -12.40
CA ASN A 103 19.36 14.07 -13.03
C ASN A 103 19.20 14.75 -14.40
N GLU A 104 20.33 15.05 -15.06
CA GLU A 104 20.35 15.68 -16.40
C GLU A 104 19.64 14.86 -17.49
N GLU A 105 19.54 13.56 -17.31
CA GLU A 105 18.81 12.65 -18.23
C GLU A 105 17.31 12.57 -17.95
N GLY A 106 16.80 13.34 -16.95
CA GLY A 106 15.41 13.30 -16.53
C GLY A 106 15.00 12.03 -15.74
N LYS A 107 15.98 11.30 -15.24
CA LYS A 107 15.71 10.13 -14.36
C LYS A 107 15.73 10.55 -12.90
N ILE A 108 14.87 9.93 -12.10
CA ILE A 108 14.86 10.14 -10.64
C ILE A 108 16.21 9.68 -10.08
N ASP A 109 16.91 10.60 -9.41
CA ASP A 109 18.22 10.39 -8.80
C ASP A 109 18.23 10.58 -7.27
N GLY A 110 17.14 11.06 -6.69
CA GLY A 110 17.02 11.26 -5.25
C GLY A 110 15.64 11.70 -4.80
N GLY A 111 15.55 12.10 -3.54
CA GLY A 111 14.32 12.55 -2.90
C GLY A 111 13.39 11.40 -2.49
N GLY A 112 12.22 11.76 -1.98
CA GLY A 112 11.30 10.82 -1.36
C GLY A 112 11.80 10.31 0.01
N ASP A 113 10.93 9.61 0.71
CA ASP A 113 11.18 9.10 2.07
C ASP A 113 11.02 7.59 2.12
N VAL A 114 12.01 6.90 2.68
CA VAL A 114 11.91 5.46 2.95
C VAL A 114 11.42 5.27 4.38
N LEU A 115 10.20 4.74 4.50
CA LEU A 115 9.53 4.52 5.77
C LEU A 115 9.40 3.02 6.05
N THR A 116 9.41 2.66 7.32
CA THR A 116 9.20 1.28 7.76
C THR A 116 7.77 1.10 8.23
N THR A 117 7.10 0.06 7.75
CA THR A 117 5.75 -0.29 8.19
C THR A 117 5.78 -1.00 9.53
N ARG A 118 4.63 -1.12 10.20
CA ARG A 118 4.51 -1.86 11.48
C ARG A 118 4.78 -3.36 11.34
N TRP A 119 4.75 -3.91 10.14
CA TRP A 119 5.20 -5.28 9.88
C TRP A 119 6.72 -5.41 9.70
N GLY A 120 7.42 -4.28 9.46
CA GLY A 120 8.86 -4.23 9.26
C GLY A 120 9.32 -4.18 7.81
N ASN A 121 8.42 -4.25 6.83
CA ASN A 121 8.80 -3.98 5.45
C ASN A 121 9.00 -2.48 5.22
N ARG A 122 9.80 -2.14 4.20
CA ARG A 122 10.10 -0.76 3.84
C ARG A 122 9.30 -0.33 2.62
N VAL A 123 8.81 0.90 2.65
CA VAL A 123 8.16 1.57 1.53
C VAL A 123 8.84 2.90 1.27
N TRP A 124 9.07 3.20 0.01
CA TRP A 124 9.52 4.49 -0.44
C TRP A 124 8.31 5.30 -0.90
N LEU A 125 8.08 6.44 -0.30
CA LEU A 125 7.05 7.41 -0.68
C LEU A 125 7.74 8.63 -1.29
N TRP A 126 7.14 9.17 -2.36
CA TRP A 126 7.62 10.40 -2.96
C TRP A 126 6.51 11.18 -3.63
N THR A 127 6.73 12.47 -3.82
CA THR A 127 5.84 13.32 -4.59
C THR A 127 6.49 13.75 -5.89
N ILE A 128 5.65 13.89 -6.92
CA ILE A 128 5.95 14.58 -8.16
C ILE A 128 4.90 15.66 -8.37
N GLN A 129 5.27 16.72 -9.05
CA GLN A 129 4.31 17.74 -9.47
C GLN A 129 4.29 17.82 -10.99
N GLU A 130 3.13 17.52 -11.55
CA GLU A 130 2.94 17.53 -13.00
C GLU A 130 3.00 18.96 -13.57
N PRO A 131 3.46 19.16 -14.80
CA PRO A 131 3.30 20.44 -15.47
C PRO A 131 1.82 20.68 -15.78
N TYR A 132 1.41 21.93 -15.79
CA TYR A 132 0.09 22.35 -16.26
C TYR A 132 0.22 23.39 -17.37
N MET A 133 -0.45 23.15 -18.50
CA MET A 133 -0.38 24.03 -19.70
C MET A 133 1.06 24.38 -20.11
N HIS A 134 1.97 23.40 -20.06
CA HIS A 134 3.42 23.55 -20.32
C HIS A 134 4.19 24.40 -19.28
N ILE A 135 3.56 24.82 -18.20
CA ILE A 135 4.25 25.49 -17.10
C ILE A 135 4.69 24.45 -16.08
N PRO A 136 5.99 24.31 -15.84
CA PRO A 136 6.50 23.37 -14.85
C PRO A 136 5.90 23.62 -13.45
N GLU A 137 5.68 22.58 -12.69
CA GLU A 137 5.23 22.65 -11.29
C GLU A 137 3.92 23.42 -11.03
N MET A 138 3.06 23.54 -12.02
CA MET A 138 1.74 24.19 -11.90
C MET A 138 0.58 23.19 -11.80
N GLY A 139 0.84 21.92 -12.05
CA GLY A 139 -0.16 20.87 -12.02
C GLY A 139 -0.33 20.23 -10.64
N PRO A 140 -1.15 19.18 -10.55
CA PRO A 140 -1.40 18.48 -9.30
C PRO A 140 -0.14 17.79 -8.77
N VAL A 141 -0.03 17.75 -7.45
CA VAL A 141 0.98 16.93 -6.75
C VAL A 141 0.44 15.51 -6.64
N ILE A 142 1.19 14.57 -7.18
CA ILE A 142 0.90 13.13 -7.15
C ILE A 142 1.80 12.47 -6.11
N VAL A 143 1.21 11.62 -5.28
CA VAL A 143 1.98 10.77 -4.36
C VAL A 143 2.14 9.40 -4.98
N ASN A 144 3.36 8.91 -4.97
CA ASN A 144 3.73 7.58 -5.43
C ASN A 144 4.34 6.78 -4.29
N MET A 145 4.30 5.47 -4.42
CA MET A 145 4.99 4.54 -3.54
C MET A 145 5.70 3.43 -4.31
N ALA A 146 6.71 2.86 -3.70
CA ALA A 146 7.28 1.58 -4.09
C ALA A 146 7.69 0.80 -2.84
N SER A 147 7.57 -0.52 -2.88
CA SER A 147 8.21 -1.35 -1.87
C SER A 147 9.72 -1.35 -2.09
N VAL A 148 10.47 -1.43 -1.02
CA VAL A 148 11.93 -1.44 -1.03
C VAL A 148 12.40 -2.78 -0.45
N ASP A 149 13.19 -3.54 -1.22
CA ASP A 149 13.75 -4.80 -0.75
C ASP A 149 14.93 -4.60 0.22
N ASN A 150 15.52 -5.71 0.67
CA ASN A 150 16.63 -5.67 1.61
C ASN A 150 17.89 -5.02 1.03
N ASP A 151 18.05 -5.09 -0.28
CA ASP A 151 19.18 -4.50 -1.01
C ASP A 151 18.95 -3.01 -1.36
N GLY A 152 17.81 -2.45 -0.94
CA GLY A 152 17.44 -1.07 -1.21
C GLY A 152 16.84 -0.85 -2.61
N GLN A 153 16.54 -1.94 -3.34
CA GLN A 153 15.96 -1.85 -4.68
C GLN A 153 14.45 -1.65 -4.62
N LYS A 154 13.94 -0.76 -5.46
CA LYS A 154 12.50 -0.52 -5.61
C LYS A 154 11.88 -1.65 -6.41
N ILE A 155 10.75 -2.18 -5.91
CA ILE A 155 10.09 -3.33 -6.55
C ILE A 155 9.20 -2.86 -7.69
N LYS A 156 8.27 -1.98 -7.42
CA LYS A 156 7.33 -1.44 -8.41
C LYS A 156 6.82 -0.08 -7.95
N GLU A 157 6.79 0.85 -8.86
CA GLU A 157 6.23 2.17 -8.61
C GLU A 157 4.71 2.17 -8.82
N ILE A 158 3.99 2.76 -7.87
CA ILE A 158 2.52 2.78 -7.82
C ILE A 158 2.08 4.19 -7.47
N GLY A 159 1.31 4.81 -8.34
CA GLY A 159 0.64 6.08 -8.05
C GLY A 159 -0.56 5.86 -7.12
N MET A 160 -0.69 6.67 -6.09
CA MET A 160 -1.82 6.62 -5.16
C MET A 160 -3.12 7.07 -5.84
N ALA A 161 -4.23 6.38 -5.57
CA ALA A 161 -5.54 6.71 -6.17
C ALA A 161 -6.19 7.91 -5.45
N THR A 162 -6.15 7.92 -4.13
CA THR A 162 -6.67 9.02 -3.30
C THR A 162 -5.70 9.31 -2.17
N ILE A 163 -5.45 10.59 -1.94
CA ILE A 163 -4.39 11.02 -1.03
C ILE A 163 -5.02 11.84 0.10
N GLY A 164 -4.54 11.59 1.33
CA GLY A 164 -4.74 12.49 2.43
C GLY A 164 -6.15 12.57 3.00
N VAL A 165 -6.90 11.48 2.96
CA VAL A 165 -8.14 11.40 3.73
C VAL A 165 -7.77 11.34 5.22
N ARG A 166 -8.29 12.29 6.00
CA ARG A 166 -7.94 12.48 7.41
C ARG A 166 -9.11 12.16 8.34
N PRO A 167 -9.25 10.89 8.80
CA PRO A 167 -10.12 10.55 9.92
C PRO A 167 -9.66 11.27 11.19
N THR A 168 -10.43 11.18 12.27
CA THR A 168 -10.09 11.83 13.56
C THR A 168 -8.79 11.30 14.17
N ASN A 169 -8.40 10.07 13.80
CA ASN A 169 -7.15 9.43 14.20
C ASN A 169 -6.40 8.93 12.95
N GLY A 170 -5.39 9.66 12.52
CA GLY A 170 -4.47 9.22 11.47
C GLY A 170 -4.76 9.75 10.06
N MET A 171 -4.21 9.07 9.07
CA MET A 171 -4.25 9.40 7.65
C MET A 171 -4.52 8.15 6.81
N VAL A 172 -5.31 8.29 5.75
CA VAL A 172 -5.54 7.21 4.78
C VAL A 172 -5.14 7.67 3.39
N HIS A 173 -4.28 6.89 2.74
CA HIS A 173 -3.97 6.98 1.32
C HIS A 173 -4.49 5.72 0.63
N SER A 174 -5.36 5.88 -0.37
CA SER A 174 -5.93 4.74 -1.09
C SER A 174 -5.00 4.25 -2.18
N LEU A 175 -4.73 2.95 -2.19
CA LEU A 175 -3.99 2.31 -3.27
C LEU A 175 -4.90 2.08 -4.49
N PRO A 176 -4.35 2.14 -5.72
CA PRO A 176 -5.14 1.99 -6.93
C PRO A 176 -5.65 0.55 -7.11
N TYR A 177 -6.70 0.38 -7.90
CA TYR A 177 -7.25 -0.94 -8.23
C TYR A 177 -6.26 -1.85 -8.99
N SER A 178 -5.23 -1.27 -9.59
CA SER A 178 -4.14 -2.02 -10.24
C SER A 178 -3.17 -2.64 -9.25
N TYR A 179 -3.12 -2.18 -7.99
CA TYR A 179 -2.25 -2.70 -6.96
C TYR A 179 -2.58 -4.17 -6.63
N ASN A 180 -1.55 -4.98 -6.38
CA ASN A 180 -1.68 -6.34 -5.87
C ASN A 180 -0.91 -6.48 -4.54
N LEU A 181 -1.43 -7.25 -3.60
CA LEU A 181 -0.80 -7.41 -2.28
C LEU A 181 0.63 -7.95 -2.37
N GLY A 182 0.91 -8.85 -3.33
CA GLY A 182 2.25 -9.39 -3.54
C GLY A 182 3.28 -8.35 -3.99
N GLU A 183 2.84 -7.18 -4.46
CA GLU A 183 3.74 -6.08 -4.83
C GLU A 183 4.34 -5.36 -3.62
N MET A 184 3.76 -5.54 -2.43
CA MET A 184 4.33 -5.06 -1.17
C MET A 184 5.52 -5.91 -0.72
N TYR A 185 5.65 -7.12 -1.23
CA TYR A 185 6.66 -8.07 -0.81
C TYR A 185 7.35 -8.69 -2.02
N ARG A 186 8.67 -8.66 -2.06
CA ARG A 186 9.46 -9.43 -3.03
C ARG A 186 9.65 -10.87 -2.58
N ASP A 187 9.12 -11.21 -1.43
CA ASP A 187 9.26 -12.51 -0.82
C ASP A 187 8.30 -13.51 -1.48
N LYS A 188 8.85 -14.51 -2.16
CA LYS A 188 8.09 -15.65 -2.68
C LYS A 188 7.28 -16.36 -1.59
N TYR A 189 7.71 -16.30 -0.35
CA TYR A 189 7.01 -16.84 0.81
C TYR A 189 5.70 -16.14 1.14
N TRP A 190 5.53 -14.90 0.74
CA TRP A 190 4.26 -14.22 0.89
C TRP A 190 3.13 -14.93 0.14
N ALA A 191 3.44 -15.42 -1.04
CA ALA A 191 2.51 -16.20 -1.85
C ALA A 191 2.30 -17.63 -1.30
N ILE A 192 3.29 -18.14 -0.56
CA ILE A 192 3.37 -19.54 -0.11
C ILE A 192 3.14 -19.63 1.41
N VAL A 193 2.50 -18.69 2.05
CA VAL A 193 2.03 -18.93 3.42
C VAL A 193 0.82 -19.86 3.34
N ASN A 194 1.13 -21.00 2.82
CA ASN A 194 0.26 -22.13 2.70
C ASN A 194 0.93 -23.28 3.38
N HIS A 195 0.53 -23.57 4.54
CA HIS A 195 0.37 -24.99 5.00
C HIS A 195 0.25 -25.01 6.49
#